data_d1e8f4ff0f049a6edfaba5ad7b0feb6a
#
_entry.id   d1e8f4ff0f049a6edfaba5ad7b0feb6a
#
_cell.length_a   1.000
_cell.length_b   1.000
_cell.length_c   1.000
_cell.angle_alpha   90.00
_cell.angle_beta   90.00
_cell.angle_gamma   90.00
#
_symmetry.space_group_name_H-M   'P 1'
#
loop_
_entity.id
_entity.type
_entity.pdbx_description
1 polymer ?
#
loop_
_entity_poly.entity_id
_entity_poly.type
_entity_poly.pdbx_seq_one_letter_code
_entity_poly.pdbx_strand_id
1 'polypeptide(L)' 'MNNPSDPKTQTLAETDNYLAWKAEEPDGETTYHLELNNVTLHFFAEEWIEFLTLVRELSKDKF' A
#
# COMPACT_ATOMS: atom_id res chain seq x y z
N MET A 1 14.98 -17.63 3.59
CA MET A 1 14.25 -18.07 2.42
C MET A 1 12.77 -18.20 2.71
N ASN A 2 11.94 -17.70 1.83
CA ASN A 2 10.49 -17.66 2.08
C ASN A 2 9.88 -19.01 1.83
N ASN A 3 8.93 -19.38 2.67
CA ASN A 3 8.14 -20.54 2.48
C ASN A 3 7.03 -20.25 1.46
N PRO A 4 6.51 -21.24 0.75
CA PRO A 4 5.49 -20.98 -0.28
C PRO A 4 4.22 -20.34 0.23
N SER A 5 3.95 -20.43 1.54
CA SER A 5 2.75 -19.81 2.10
C SER A 5 2.97 -18.36 2.54
N ASP A 6 4.21 -17.86 2.49
CA ASP A 6 4.47 -16.48 2.90
C ASP A 6 4.10 -15.52 1.78
N PRO A 7 3.51 -14.38 2.09
CA PRO A 7 3.24 -13.40 1.05
C PRO A 7 4.53 -12.81 0.53
N LYS A 8 4.51 -12.42 -0.74
CA LYS A 8 5.62 -11.69 -1.35
C LYS A 8 5.36 -10.21 -1.20
N THR A 9 6.29 -9.50 -0.62
CA THR A 9 6.11 -8.07 -0.38
C THR A 9 7.02 -7.24 -1.27
N GLN A 10 6.58 -6.04 -1.58
CA GLN A 10 7.35 -5.10 -2.39
C GLN A 10 7.08 -3.68 -1.89
N THR A 11 8.14 -2.94 -1.60
CA THR A 11 8.03 -1.53 -1.25
C THR A 11 7.65 -0.73 -2.50
N LEU A 12 6.62 0.09 -2.40
CA LEU A 12 6.16 0.93 -3.49
C LEU A 12 6.73 2.34 -3.40
N ALA A 13 6.76 2.89 -2.20
CA ALA A 13 7.26 4.24 -1.98
C ALA A 13 7.58 4.41 -0.52
N GLU A 14 8.52 5.30 -0.24
CA GLU A 14 8.97 5.49 1.13
C GLU A 14 9.46 6.91 1.31
N THR A 15 9.10 7.50 2.44
CA THR A 15 9.64 8.78 2.88
C THR A 15 10.28 8.56 4.24
N ASP A 16 10.72 9.63 4.89
CA ASP A 16 11.37 9.49 6.20
C ASP A 16 10.45 8.84 7.23
N ASN A 17 9.15 9.09 7.14
CA ASN A 17 8.21 8.65 8.18
C ASN A 17 7.11 7.75 7.66
N TYR A 18 6.94 7.63 6.35
CA TYR A 18 5.82 6.90 5.77
C TYR A 18 6.33 5.84 4.80
N LEU A 19 5.59 4.76 4.69
CA LEU A 19 5.97 3.64 3.84
C LEU A 19 4.71 3.07 3.18
N ALA A 20 4.76 2.88 1.88
CA ALA A 20 3.71 2.18 1.15
C ALA A 20 4.28 0.91 0.55
N TRP A 21 3.61 -0.20 0.73
CA TRP A 21 4.08 -1.48 0.22
C TRP A 21 2.89 -2.36 -0.14
N LYS A 22 3.15 -3.39 -0.93
CA LYS A 22 2.11 -4.34 -1.30
C LYS A 22 2.56 -5.74 -0.95
N ALA A 23 1.58 -6.62 -0.79
CA ALA A 23 1.81 -8.03 -0.54
C ALA A 23 0.98 -8.84 -1.51
N GLU A 24 1.62 -9.85 -2.14
CA GLU A 24 0.92 -10.82 -2.95
C GLU A 24 0.68 -12.04 -2.09
N GLU A 25 -0.58 -12.28 -1.76
CA GLU A 25 -0.96 -13.35 -0.85
C GLU A 25 -0.92 -14.70 -1.58
N PRO A 26 -0.77 -15.79 -0.83
CA PRO A 26 -0.71 -17.12 -1.46
C PRO A 26 -1.96 -17.49 -2.25
N ASP A 27 -3.11 -16.90 -1.92
CA ASP A 27 -4.37 -17.15 -2.63
C ASP A 27 -4.51 -16.34 -3.92
N GLY A 28 -3.49 -15.56 -4.27
CA GLY A 28 -3.49 -14.75 -5.50
C GLY A 28 -4.00 -13.34 -5.34
N GLU A 29 -4.46 -12.97 -4.15
CA GLU A 29 -4.89 -11.59 -3.90
C GLU A 29 -3.71 -10.68 -3.64
N THR A 30 -3.83 -9.42 -4.04
CA THR A 30 -2.85 -8.40 -3.73
C THR A 30 -3.46 -7.44 -2.73
N THR A 31 -2.74 -7.18 -1.65
CA THR A 31 -3.15 -6.19 -0.65
C THR A 31 -2.11 -5.07 -0.61
N TYR A 32 -2.57 -3.89 -0.26
CA TYR A 32 -1.74 -2.69 -0.20
C TYR A 32 -1.76 -2.15 1.22
N HIS A 33 -0.62 -1.64 1.65
CA HIS A 33 -0.44 -1.23 3.04
C HIS A 33 0.22 0.13 3.08
N LEU A 34 -0.30 1.02 3.89
CA LEU A 34 0.24 2.36 4.04
C LEU A 34 0.56 2.56 5.52
N GLU A 35 1.84 2.63 5.85
CA GLU A 35 2.28 2.80 7.22
C GLU A 35 2.58 4.27 7.47
N LEU A 36 1.82 4.85 8.34
CA LEU A 36 2.03 6.20 8.80
C LEU A 36 2.67 6.11 10.18
N ASN A 37 2.92 7.22 10.84
CA ASN A 37 3.67 7.18 12.10
C ASN A 37 3.09 6.23 13.13
N ASN A 38 1.80 6.29 13.33
CA ASN A 38 1.17 5.51 14.41
C ASN A 38 -0.05 4.74 13.95
N VAL A 39 -0.21 4.56 12.65
CA VAL A 39 -1.33 3.81 12.09
C VAL A 39 -0.90 3.15 10.79
N THR A 40 -1.41 1.97 10.53
CA THR A 40 -1.22 1.29 9.26
C THR A 40 -2.59 1.06 8.65
N LEU A 41 -2.76 1.49 7.41
CA LEU A 41 -3.99 1.30 6.66
C LEU A 41 -3.80 0.14 5.69
N HIS A 42 -4.84 -0.64 5.51
CA HIS A 42 -4.82 -1.82 4.65
C HIS A 42 -5.90 -1.67 3.58
N PHE A 43 -5.56 -2.01 2.35
CA PHE A 43 -6.46 -1.82 1.21
C PHE A 43 -6.47 -3.07 0.34
N PHE A 44 -7.62 -3.39 -0.21
CA PHE A 44 -7.68 -4.27 -1.36
C PHE A 44 -7.41 -3.46 -2.62
N ALA A 45 -7.20 -4.14 -3.74
CA ALA A 45 -6.76 -3.47 -4.97
C ALA A 45 -7.69 -2.34 -5.39
N GLU A 46 -9.00 -2.57 -5.35
CA GLU A 46 -9.96 -1.56 -5.76
C GLU A 46 -9.94 -0.35 -4.83
N GLU A 47 -9.80 -0.62 -3.53
CA GLU A 47 -9.72 0.46 -2.54
C GLU A 47 -8.45 1.27 -2.71
N TRP A 48 -7.36 0.60 -3.06
CA TRP A 48 -6.09 1.28 -3.27
C TRP A 48 -6.17 2.24 -4.46
N ILE A 49 -6.82 1.80 -5.54
CA ILE A 49 -7.01 2.65 -6.72
C ILE A 49 -7.80 3.89 -6.35
N GLU A 50 -8.85 3.72 -5.57
CA GLU A 50 -9.68 4.85 -5.15
C GLU A 50 -8.90 5.80 -4.25
N PHE A 51 -8.09 5.26 -3.34
CA PHE A 51 -7.25 6.07 -2.47
C PHE A 51 -6.26 6.91 -3.30
N LEU A 52 -5.61 6.29 -4.29
CA LEU A 52 -4.67 7.02 -5.13
C LEU A 52 -5.36 8.10 -5.95
N THR A 53 -6.59 7.85 -6.35
CA THR A 53 -7.38 8.86 -7.06
C THR A 53 -7.63 10.06 -6.15
N LEU A 54 -7.97 9.80 -4.89
CA LEU A 54 -8.17 10.87 -3.93
C LEU A 54 -6.90 11.68 -3.73
N VAL A 55 -5.77 11.01 -3.57
CA VAL A 55 -4.48 11.68 -3.37
C VAL A 55 -4.15 12.56 -4.57
N ARG A 56 -4.39 12.05 -5.77
CA ARG A 56 -4.13 12.82 -6.99
C ARG A 56 -4.99 14.08 -7.03
N GLU A 57 -6.25 13.98 -6.64
CA GLU A 57 -7.13 15.14 -6.60
C GLU A 57 -6.67 16.15 -5.56
N LEU A 58 -6.22 15.69 -4.41
CA LEU A 58 -5.67 16.57 -3.39
C LEU A 58 -4.44 17.32 -3.90
N SER A 59 -3.58 16.64 -4.62
CA SER A 59 -2.34 17.22 -5.12
C SER A 59 -2.58 18.35 -6.10
N LYS A 60 -3.70 18.37 -6.79
CA LYS A 60 -4.03 19.42 -7.74
C LYS A 60 -4.29 20.76 -7.07
N ASP A 61 -4.67 20.76 -5.80
CA ASP A 61 -5.07 21.99 -5.12
C ASP A 61 -3.91 22.76 -4.54
N LYS A 62 -2.72 22.18 -4.51
CA LYS A 62 -1.52 22.84 -4.03
C LYS A 62 -1.67 23.39 -2.61
N PHE A 63 -2.08 22.54 -1.74
CA PHE A 63 -2.24 22.93 -0.34
C PHE A 63 -0.94 23.40 0.26
#